data_3d48ca0fefa837d7bef331a5285c6b7c
#
_entry.id   3d48ca0fefa837d7bef331a5285c6b7c
#
_cell.length_a   1.000
_cell.length_b   1.000
_cell.length_c   1.000
_cell.angle_alpha   90.00
_cell.angle_beta   90.00
_cell.angle_gamma   90.00
#
_symmetry.space_group_name_H-M   'P 1'
#
loop_
_entity.id
_entity.type
_entity.pdbx_description
1 polymer ?
#
loop_
_entity_poly.entity_id
_entity_poly.type
_entity_poly.pdbx_seq_one_letter_code
_entity_poly.pdbx_strand_id
1 'polypeptide(L)'
;MLSADDREEKVSVAIEIAIKVGLLGIIIYVSFMIFKPFLALTLWGIILAVALSPLVDILEKRFGHRKMVIVLMTISIVVALLIPTYMLSGSVIEAGQSVASAMKDGNITIPPPTEKVKEWPLIGEKAYSFWSAASQNLQQTLVPFAKEIKEAAGSVFSAIGSGLGTILIFIGSLIIAAAFLIGSKSAVKLYVDILHALVGDKGAEWAQLSALTVRSVVSGVIGVAVIQASLALVGMLLMGVPFAAVIAIIVMFLTIIQVPALLVTGPVIAYVFSQGTGTPEIIFAIYMLIVSTSDGILKPLLMGRGVDIPMLVILIGAIGGMILMGMIGLFVGAVIFALAYKLFGLWISEADEGKIGNG
;
A
#
# COMPACT_ATOMS: atom_id res chain seq x y z
N MET A 1 55.71 -27.81 -19.36
CA MET A 1 55.94 -26.36 -19.35
C MET A 1 55.22 -25.78 -20.54
N LEU A 2 54.29 -24.88 -20.34
CA LEU A 2 53.60 -24.17 -21.44
C LEU A 2 54.65 -23.27 -22.16
N SER A 3 54.61 -23.21 -23.48
CA SER A 3 55.48 -22.33 -24.24
C SER A 3 55.19 -20.84 -23.92
N ALA A 4 56.15 -19.95 -24.19
CA ALA A 4 55.93 -18.50 -23.95
C ALA A 4 54.75 -17.99 -24.79
N ASP A 5 54.61 -18.44 -26.04
CA ASP A 5 53.50 -18.12 -26.94
C ASP A 5 52.14 -18.56 -26.38
N ASP A 6 52.02 -19.77 -25.79
CA ASP A 6 50.77 -20.25 -25.16
C ASP A 6 50.36 -19.41 -23.95
N ARG A 7 51.33 -18.79 -23.28
CA ARG A 7 51.04 -17.87 -22.14
C ARG A 7 50.52 -16.52 -22.61
N GLU A 8 51.14 -15.95 -23.64
CA GLU A 8 50.70 -14.65 -24.20
C GLU A 8 49.32 -14.76 -24.83
N GLU A 9 49.00 -15.84 -25.53
CA GLU A 9 47.67 -16.09 -26.06
C GLU A 9 46.62 -16.23 -24.96
N LYS A 10 46.89 -16.99 -23.90
CA LYS A 10 45.98 -17.13 -22.74
C LYS A 10 45.78 -15.84 -22.01
N VAL A 11 46.82 -15.01 -21.85
CA VAL A 11 46.71 -13.70 -21.19
C VAL A 11 45.89 -12.75 -22.05
N SER A 12 46.09 -12.74 -23.37
CA SER A 12 45.30 -11.92 -24.30
C SER A 12 43.82 -12.28 -24.28
N VAL A 13 43.51 -13.59 -24.33
CA VAL A 13 42.12 -14.08 -24.23
C VAL A 13 41.50 -13.74 -22.84
N ALA A 14 42.26 -13.87 -21.75
CA ALA A 14 41.77 -13.51 -20.42
C ALA A 14 41.48 -12.01 -20.30
N ILE A 15 42.34 -11.15 -20.87
CA ILE A 15 42.10 -9.69 -20.90
C ILE A 15 40.87 -9.36 -21.75
N GLU A 16 40.71 -9.99 -22.91
CA GLU A 16 39.55 -9.79 -23.77
C GLU A 16 38.25 -10.19 -23.09
N ILE A 17 38.21 -11.33 -22.38
CA ILE A 17 37.09 -11.79 -21.60
C ILE A 17 36.79 -10.79 -20.46
N ALA A 18 37.83 -10.36 -19.73
CA ALA A 18 37.67 -9.41 -18.62
C ALA A 18 37.09 -8.08 -19.11
N ILE A 19 37.53 -7.55 -20.25
CA ILE A 19 37.00 -6.33 -20.87
C ILE A 19 35.54 -6.53 -21.28
N LYS A 20 35.20 -7.65 -21.97
CA LYS A 20 33.83 -7.95 -22.38
C LYS A 20 32.88 -8.09 -21.17
N VAL A 21 33.30 -8.81 -20.12
CA VAL A 21 32.54 -8.99 -18.87
C VAL A 21 32.41 -7.65 -18.14
N GLY A 22 33.49 -6.87 -18.05
CA GLY A 22 33.46 -5.53 -17.46
C GLY A 22 32.52 -4.58 -18.18
N LEU A 23 32.56 -4.53 -19.52
CA LEU A 23 31.65 -3.72 -20.32
C LEU A 23 30.20 -4.15 -20.16
N LEU A 24 29.93 -5.45 -20.18
CA LEU A 24 28.60 -6.00 -19.96
C LEU A 24 28.09 -5.63 -18.55
N GLY A 25 28.97 -5.76 -17.54
CA GLY A 25 28.66 -5.38 -16.17
C GLY A 25 28.29 -3.90 -16.04
N ILE A 26 29.03 -3.01 -16.70
CA ILE A 26 28.73 -1.57 -16.72
C ILE A 26 27.39 -1.31 -17.39
N ILE A 27 27.10 -1.92 -18.53
CA ILE A 27 25.82 -1.77 -19.24
C ILE A 27 24.67 -2.24 -18.36
N ILE A 28 24.79 -3.41 -17.73
CA ILE A 28 23.77 -3.94 -16.82
C ILE A 28 23.56 -3.00 -15.62
N TYR A 29 24.64 -2.52 -15.02
CA TYR A 29 24.58 -1.60 -13.87
C TYR A 29 23.88 -0.29 -14.23
N VAL A 30 24.27 0.35 -15.34
CA VAL A 30 23.66 1.59 -15.81
C VAL A 30 22.19 1.38 -16.18
N SER A 31 21.87 0.28 -16.88
CA SER A 31 20.50 -0.10 -17.22
C SER A 31 19.64 -0.28 -15.95
N PHE A 32 20.20 -0.95 -14.94
CA PHE A 32 19.53 -1.10 -13.63
C PHE A 32 19.29 0.25 -12.94
N MET A 33 20.28 1.15 -12.94
CA MET A 33 20.13 2.49 -12.38
C MET A 33 19.03 3.30 -13.07
N ILE A 34 18.94 3.20 -14.41
CA ILE A 34 17.88 3.85 -15.19
C ILE A 34 16.52 3.24 -14.88
N PHE A 35 16.45 1.92 -14.69
CA PHE A 35 15.19 1.21 -14.41
C PHE A 35 14.73 1.33 -12.95
N LYS A 36 15.66 1.54 -12.02
CA LYS A 36 15.40 1.57 -10.57
C LYS A 36 14.20 2.45 -10.16
N PRO A 37 14.01 3.71 -10.65
CA PRO A 37 12.83 4.51 -10.29
C PRO A 37 11.50 3.94 -10.79
N PHE A 38 11.52 3.10 -11.84
CA PHE A 38 10.34 2.46 -12.39
C PHE A 38 10.03 1.09 -11.75
N LEU A 39 10.93 0.59 -10.91
CA LEU A 39 10.82 -0.76 -10.35
C LEU A 39 9.54 -0.92 -9.53
N ALA A 40 9.23 0.03 -8.66
CA ALA A 40 8.02 0.00 -7.84
C ALA A 40 6.75 0.04 -8.69
N LEU A 41 6.71 0.93 -9.70
CA LEU A 41 5.59 1.02 -10.64
C LEU A 41 5.38 -0.28 -11.41
N THR A 42 6.47 -0.87 -11.91
CA THR A 42 6.42 -2.11 -12.72
C THR A 42 5.98 -3.29 -11.87
N LEU A 43 6.56 -3.46 -10.68
CA LEU A 43 6.17 -4.53 -9.75
C LEU A 43 4.71 -4.43 -9.36
N TRP A 44 4.23 -3.23 -8.99
CA TRP A 44 2.82 -2.98 -8.74
C TRP A 44 1.96 -3.28 -9.97
N GLY A 45 2.41 -2.83 -11.16
CA GLY A 45 1.73 -3.11 -12.41
C GLY A 45 1.55 -4.60 -12.70
N ILE A 46 2.60 -5.41 -12.47
CA ILE A 46 2.53 -6.87 -12.61
C ILE A 46 1.56 -7.48 -11.60
N ILE A 47 1.66 -7.07 -10.33
CA ILE A 47 0.78 -7.56 -9.26
C ILE A 47 -0.68 -7.24 -9.57
N LEU A 48 -0.97 -5.99 -9.97
CA LEU A 48 -2.32 -5.57 -10.36
C LEU A 48 -2.82 -6.31 -11.61
N ALA A 49 -1.96 -6.56 -12.60
CA ALA A 49 -2.33 -7.33 -13.79
C ALA A 49 -2.75 -8.76 -13.42
N VAL A 50 -1.98 -9.44 -12.56
CA VAL A 50 -2.31 -10.79 -12.08
C VAL A 50 -3.61 -10.78 -11.27
N ALA A 51 -3.77 -9.77 -10.41
CA ALA A 51 -4.95 -9.61 -9.56
C ALA A 51 -6.24 -9.33 -10.34
N LEU A 52 -6.15 -8.46 -11.35
CA LEU A 52 -7.30 -8.02 -12.17
C LEU A 52 -7.63 -8.99 -13.32
N SER A 53 -6.68 -9.88 -13.68
CA SER A 53 -6.88 -10.85 -14.76
C SER A 53 -8.20 -11.64 -14.66
N PRO A 54 -8.60 -12.21 -13.49
CA PRO A 54 -9.86 -12.95 -13.40
C PRO A 54 -11.09 -12.06 -13.65
N LEU A 55 -11.06 -10.80 -13.22
CA LEU A 55 -12.15 -9.84 -13.46
C LEU A 55 -12.25 -9.50 -14.96
N VAL A 56 -11.11 -9.29 -15.61
CA VAL A 56 -11.05 -9.08 -17.06
C VAL A 56 -11.65 -10.26 -17.80
N ASP A 57 -11.28 -11.49 -17.41
CA ASP A 57 -11.77 -12.71 -18.06
C ASP A 57 -13.29 -12.89 -17.91
N ILE A 58 -13.85 -12.54 -16.74
CA ILE A 58 -15.30 -12.54 -16.48
C ILE A 58 -16.02 -11.49 -17.36
N LEU A 59 -15.48 -10.27 -17.38
CA LEU A 59 -16.07 -9.17 -18.14
C LEU A 59 -15.94 -9.37 -19.66
N GLU A 60 -14.81 -9.95 -20.11
CA GLU A 60 -14.60 -10.30 -21.52
C GLU A 60 -15.63 -11.31 -22.00
N LYS A 61 -15.96 -12.33 -21.21
CA LYS A 61 -17.03 -13.30 -21.53
C LYS A 61 -18.39 -12.62 -21.71
N ARG A 62 -18.63 -11.50 -21.01
CA ARG A 62 -19.92 -10.77 -21.09
C ARG A 62 -19.95 -9.73 -22.19
N PHE A 63 -18.86 -9.03 -22.45
CA PHE A 63 -18.79 -7.90 -23.38
C PHE A 63 -18.02 -8.18 -24.67
N GLY A 64 -17.30 -9.30 -24.77
CA GLY A 64 -16.72 -9.82 -26.02
C GLY A 64 -15.39 -9.19 -26.45
N HIS A 65 -15.00 -8.01 -25.94
CA HIS A 65 -13.84 -7.25 -26.42
C HIS A 65 -12.83 -7.00 -25.29
N ARG A 66 -11.81 -7.89 -25.16
CA ARG A 66 -10.80 -7.84 -24.08
C ARG A 66 -10.15 -6.46 -23.92
N LYS A 67 -9.66 -5.86 -25.02
CA LYS A 67 -9.01 -4.53 -24.97
C LYS A 67 -9.93 -3.44 -24.43
N MET A 68 -11.18 -3.41 -24.90
CA MET A 68 -12.18 -2.44 -24.46
C MET A 68 -12.50 -2.62 -22.97
N VAL A 69 -12.68 -3.86 -22.52
CA VAL A 69 -12.92 -4.19 -21.11
C VAL A 69 -11.77 -3.69 -20.23
N ILE A 70 -10.52 -3.95 -20.62
CA ILE A 70 -9.34 -3.52 -19.86
C ILE A 70 -9.29 -1.99 -19.77
N VAL A 71 -9.47 -1.28 -20.89
CA VAL A 71 -9.43 0.18 -20.92
C VAL A 71 -10.55 0.79 -20.07
N LEU A 72 -11.80 0.33 -20.23
CA LEU A 72 -12.94 0.83 -19.46
C LEU A 72 -12.77 0.54 -17.96
N MET A 73 -12.31 -0.67 -17.60
CA MET A 73 -12.06 -1.02 -16.21
C MET A 73 -10.96 -0.13 -15.62
N THR A 74 -9.86 0.08 -16.34
CA THR A 74 -8.76 0.97 -15.91
C THR A 74 -9.25 2.40 -15.71
N ILE A 75 -10.00 2.97 -16.67
CA ILE A 75 -10.58 4.31 -16.55
C ILE A 75 -11.54 4.38 -15.35
N SER A 76 -12.39 3.38 -15.16
CA SER A 76 -13.33 3.34 -14.04
C SER A 76 -12.62 3.36 -12.69
N ILE A 77 -11.54 2.57 -12.52
CA ILE A 77 -10.75 2.56 -11.30
C ILE A 77 -10.04 3.89 -11.09
N VAL A 78 -9.44 4.47 -12.15
CA VAL A 78 -8.76 5.78 -12.07
C VAL A 78 -9.75 6.88 -11.67
N VAL A 79 -10.94 6.93 -12.30
CA VAL A 79 -11.99 7.90 -11.97
C VAL A 79 -12.48 7.70 -10.52
N ALA A 80 -12.71 6.45 -10.12
CA ALA A 80 -13.12 6.12 -8.74
C ALA A 80 -12.08 6.54 -7.68
N LEU A 81 -10.80 6.64 -8.06
CA LEU A 81 -9.73 7.13 -7.20
C LEU A 81 -9.60 8.66 -7.23
N LEU A 82 -9.70 9.26 -8.42
CA LEU A 82 -9.49 10.70 -8.59
C LEU A 82 -10.61 11.53 -7.96
N ILE A 83 -11.87 11.07 -8.04
CA ILE A 83 -13.01 11.83 -7.49
C ILE A 83 -12.87 12.04 -5.98
N PRO A 84 -12.71 11.00 -5.14
CA PRO A 84 -12.51 11.18 -3.69
C PRO A 84 -11.24 11.97 -3.37
N THR A 85 -10.16 11.73 -4.12
CA THR A 85 -8.88 12.43 -3.92
C THR A 85 -9.02 13.93 -4.15
N TYR A 86 -9.71 14.33 -5.22
CA TYR A 86 -9.99 15.73 -5.52
C TYR A 86 -10.85 16.39 -4.43
N MET A 87 -11.92 15.71 -4.01
CA MET A 87 -12.81 16.21 -2.96
C MET A 87 -12.09 16.39 -1.63
N LEU A 88 -11.27 15.41 -1.23
CA LEU A 88 -10.49 15.46 0.01
C LEU A 88 -9.41 16.54 -0.04
N SER A 89 -8.72 16.69 -1.17
CA SER A 89 -7.65 17.69 -1.31
C SER A 89 -8.19 19.11 -1.13
N GLY A 90 -9.35 19.44 -1.69
CA GLY A 90 -10.02 20.71 -1.51
C GLY A 90 -10.37 20.97 -0.04
N SER A 91 -11.09 20.04 0.57
CA SER A 91 -11.53 20.15 1.96
C SER A 91 -10.38 20.28 2.97
N VAL A 92 -9.27 19.56 2.75
CA VAL A 92 -8.09 19.63 3.62
C VAL A 92 -7.35 20.96 3.48
N ILE A 93 -7.22 21.48 2.26
CA ILE A 93 -6.59 22.80 2.01
C ILE A 93 -7.44 23.91 2.65
N GLU A 94 -8.75 23.88 2.45
CA GLU A 94 -9.67 24.85 3.06
C GLU A 94 -9.66 24.78 4.58
N ALA A 95 -9.70 23.57 5.16
CA ALA A 95 -9.60 23.38 6.61
C ALA A 95 -8.26 23.91 7.15
N GLY A 96 -7.15 23.62 6.46
CA GLY A 96 -5.82 24.11 6.84
C GLY A 96 -5.72 25.63 6.79
N GLN A 97 -6.28 26.26 5.76
CA GLN A 97 -6.34 27.72 5.63
C GLN A 97 -7.26 28.34 6.70
N SER A 98 -8.41 27.73 6.96
CA SER A 98 -9.34 28.20 7.99
C SER A 98 -8.72 28.14 9.39
N VAL A 99 -8.01 27.06 9.72
CA VAL A 99 -7.27 26.94 10.98
C VAL A 99 -6.14 27.98 11.05
N ALA A 100 -5.36 28.15 9.97
CA ALA A 100 -4.25 29.10 9.93
C ALA A 100 -4.73 30.56 10.05
N SER A 101 -5.83 30.93 9.38
CA SER A 101 -6.43 32.27 9.49
C SER A 101 -7.04 32.47 10.87
N ALA A 102 -7.79 31.51 11.38
CA ALA A 102 -8.39 31.58 12.70
C ALA A 102 -7.33 31.70 13.82
N MET A 103 -6.16 31.04 13.66
CA MET A 103 -5.01 31.23 14.56
C MET A 103 -4.36 32.62 14.45
N LYS A 104 -4.35 33.22 13.25
CA LYS A 104 -3.83 34.58 13.04
C LYS A 104 -4.75 35.66 13.59
N ASP A 105 -6.05 35.47 13.38
CA ASP A 105 -7.07 36.47 13.71
C ASP A 105 -7.53 36.37 15.17
N GLY A 106 -7.05 35.39 15.94
CA GLY A 106 -7.39 35.18 17.35
C GLY A 106 -8.86 34.81 17.61
N ASN A 107 -9.62 34.50 16.56
CA ASN A 107 -11.08 34.34 16.58
C ASN A 107 -11.57 32.88 16.70
N ILE A 108 -10.71 31.96 17.18
CA ILE A 108 -11.18 30.60 17.45
C ILE A 108 -11.94 30.62 18.78
N THR A 109 -13.27 30.59 18.71
CA THR A 109 -14.12 30.44 19.89
C THR A 109 -14.37 28.96 20.12
N ILE A 110 -13.78 28.41 21.16
CA ILE A 110 -14.10 27.05 21.64
C ILE A 110 -15.25 27.16 22.63
N PRO A 111 -16.36 26.44 22.45
CA PRO A 111 -17.46 26.44 23.46
C PRO A 111 -16.91 25.90 24.79
N PRO A 112 -17.38 26.43 25.93
CA PRO A 112 -16.97 25.97 27.24
C PRO A 112 -17.33 24.50 27.43
N PRO A 113 -16.50 23.74 28.19
CA PRO A 113 -16.77 22.34 28.46
C PRO A 113 -18.03 22.18 29.32
N THR A 114 -18.81 21.12 29.09
CA THR A 114 -19.90 20.73 29.93
C THR A 114 -19.39 20.10 31.23
N GLU A 115 -20.11 20.26 32.34
CA GLU A 115 -19.78 19.66 33.66
C GLU A 115 -19.53 18.12 33.56
N LYS A 116 -20.18 17.43 32.62
CA LYS A 116 -20.00 15.99 32.35
C LYS A 116 -18.56 15.59 32.00
N VAL A 117 -17.74 16.53 31.51
CA VAL A 117 -16.33 16.26 31.22
C VAL A 117 -15.55 15.97 32.52
N LYS A 118 -15.95 16.54 33.66
CA LYS A 118 -15.31 16.26 34.97
C LYS A 118 -15.48 14.80 35.39
N GLU A 119 -16.58 14.18 34.98
CA GLU A 119 -16.93 12.79 35.35
C GLU A 119 -16.17 11.73 34.52
N TRP A 120 -15.33 12.13 33.59
CA TRP A 120 -14.57 11.17 32.77
C TRP A 120 -13.55 10.41 33.61
N PRO A 121 -13.54 9.08 33.54
CA PRO A 121 -12.59 8.27 34.29
C PRO A 121 -11.14 8.59 33.93
N LEU A 122 -10.27 8.74 34.92
CA LEU A 122 -8.82 8.97 34.84
C LEU A 122 -8.37 10.36 34.39
N ILE A 123 -9.11 11.09 33.54
CA ILE A 123 -8.64 12.34 32.93
C ILE A 123 -9.62 13.51 33.10
N GLY A 124 -10.81 13.32 33.69
CA GLY A 124 -11.91 14.27 33.67
C GLY A 124 -11.56 15.68 34.19
N GLU A 125 -10.95 15.82 35.35
CA GLU A 125 -10.55 17.14 35.88
C GLU A 125 -9.50 17.83 35.05
N LYS A 126 -8.48 17.07 34.54
CA LYS A 126 -7.42 17.62 33.67
C LYS A 126 -7.98 18.04 32.33
N ALA A 127 -8.87 17.24 31.75
CA ALA A 127 -9.53 17.54 30.49
C ALA A 127 -10.44 18.77 30.62
N TYR A 128 -11.21 18.86 31.68
CA TYR A 128 -12.06 20.00 31.94
C TYR A 128 -11.27 21.30 32.16
N SER A 129 -10.21 21.27 32.96
CA SER A 129 -9.38 22.45 33.24
C SER A 129 -8.68 22.95 31.99
N PHE A 130 -8.10 22.01 31.17
CA PHE A 130 -7.46 22.34 29.89
C PHE A 130 -8.47 22.94 28.90
N TRP A 131 -9.65 22.32 28.77
CA TRP A 131 -10.69 22.78 27.86
C TRP A 131 -11.29 24.13 28.32
N SER A 132 -11.50 24.32 29.59
CA SER A 132 -11.97 25.60 30.15
C SER A 132 -10.95 26.71 29.88
N ALA A 133 -9.66 26.46 30.07
CA ALA A 133 -8.62 27.40 29.73
C ALA A 133 -8.58 27.70 28.21
N ALA A 134 -8.72 26.67 27.39
CA ALA A 134 -8.75 26.81 25.91
C ALA A 134 -9.99 27.60 25.44
N SER A 135 -11.14 27.46 26.10
CA SER A 135 -12.36 28.23 25.78
C SER A 135 -12.25 29.70 26.15
N GLN A 136 -11.41 30.03 27.13
CA GLN A 136 -11.19 31.44 27.57
C GLN A 136 -10.09 32.11 26.74
N ASN A 137 -8.97 31.43 26.49
CA ASN A 137 -7.88 31.94 25.70
C ASN A 137 -7.09 30.79 25.02
N LEU A 138 -7.55 30.43 23.85
CA LEU A 138 -6.96 29.33 23.08
C LEU A 138 -5.49 29.56 22.76
N GLN A 139 -5.13 30.79 22.36
CA GLN A 139 -3.77 31.12 21.97
C GLN A 139 -2.80 30.92 23.14
N GLN A 140 -3.14 31.38 24.33
CA GLN A 140 -2.31 31.25 25.51
C GLN A 140 -2.24 29.81 26.02
N THR A 141 -3.31 29.06 25.88
CA THR A 141 -3.38 27.63 26.26
C THR A 141 -2.57 26.75 25.32
N LEU A 142 -2.45 27.11 24.02
CA LEU A 142 -1.71 26.35 23.02
C LEU A 142 -0.23 26.68 22.95
N VAL A 143 0.23 27.83 23.52
CA VAL A 143 1.66 28.20 23.51
C VAL A 143 2.58 27.10 24.05
N PRO A 144 2.29 26.42 25.16
CA PRO A 144 3.11 25.31 25.66
C PRO A 144 3.22 24.13 24.70
N PHE A 145 2.23 23.96 23.82
CA PHE A 145 2.11 22.85 22.86
C PHE A 145 2.38 23.26 21.42
N ALA A 146 2.89 24.49 21.21
CA ALA A 146 3.09 25.04 19.87
C ALA A 146 4.07 24.20 19.04
N LYS A 147 5.06 23.57 19.68
CA LYS A 147 6.03 22.68 19.02
C LYS A 147 5.36 21.38 18.59
N GLU A 148 4.62 20.73 19.48
CA GLU A 148 3.91 19.49 19.22
C GLU A 148 2.83 19.67 18.16
N ILE A 149 2.12 20.78 18.19
CA ILE A 149 1.10 21.15 17.20
C ILE A 149 1.75 21.34 15.83
N LYS A 150 2.89 22.05 15.77
CA LYS A 150 3.63 22.25 14.53
C LYS A 150 4.16 20.93 13.95
N GLU A 151 4.70 20.07 14.81
CA GLU A 151 5.18 18.73 14.41
C GLU A 151 4.02 17.84 13.95
N ALA A 152 2.90 17.84 14.66
CA ALA A 152 1.68 17.11 14.27
C ALA A 152 1.12 17.63 12.94
N ALA A 153 1.01 18.96 12.77
CA ALA A 153 0.58 19.56 11.51
C ALA A 153 1.53 19.20 10.37
N GLY A 154 2.85 19.28 10.59
CA GLY A 154 3.88 18.86 9.63
C GLY A 154 3.73 17.38 9.24
N SER A 155 3.45 16.50 10.21
CA SER A 155 3.20 15.09 9.99
C SER A 155 1.94 14.83 9.15
N VAL A 156 0.86 15.57 9.42
CA VAL A 156 -0.38 15.51 8.63
C VAL A 156 -0.15 15.97 7.20
N PHE A 157 0.51 17.12 6.99
CA PHE A 157 0.84 17.60 5.64
C PHE A 157 1.77 16.63 4.89
N SER A 158 2.75 16.05 5.57
CA SER A 158 3.61 15.02 5.00
C SER A 158 2.83 13.75 4.62
N ALA A 159 1.90 13.32 5.48
CA ALA A 159 1.04 12.16 5.20
C ALA A 159 0.12 12.39 3.99
N ILE A 160 -0.43 13.60 3.84
CA ILE A 160 -1.24 13.98 2.68
C ILE A 160 -0.38 14.00 1.40
N GLY A 161 0.78 14.64 1.45
CA GLY A 161 1.71 14.70 0.32
C GLY A 161 2.19 13.30 -0.12
N SER A 162 2.53 12.44 0.84
CA SER A 162 2.90 11.04 0.56
C SER A 162 1.72 10.21 0.04
N GLY A 163 0.50 10.46 0.54
CA GLY A 163 -0.72 9.84 0.05
C GLY A 163 -1.01 10.18 -1.41
N LEU A 164 -0.90 11.46 -1.80
CA LEU A 164 -1.03 11.89 -3.20
C LEU A 164 0.04 11.25 -4.09
N GLY A 165 1.30 11.21 -3.63
CA GLY A 165 2.38 10.52 -4.33
C GLY A 165 2.08 9.03 -4.53
N THR A 166 1.55 8.36 -3.51
CA THR A 166 1.13 6.95 -3.59
C THR A 166 0.02 6.73 -4.61
N ILE A 167 -0.97 7.63 -4.67
CA ILE A 167 -2.05 7.57 -5.66
C ILE A 167 -1.51 7.73 -7.09
N LEU A 168 -0.58 8.66 -7.32
CA LEU A 168 0.05 8.84 -8.64
C LEU A 168 0.84 7.60 -9.07
N ILE A 169 1.62 7.01 -8.16
CA ILE A 169 2.34 5.75 -8.41
C ILE A 169 1.34 4.63 -8.71
N PHE A 170 0.24 4.55 -7.97
CA PHE A 170 -0.79 3.53 -8.20
C PHE A 170 -1.47 3.70 -9.56
N ILE A 171 -1.81 4.93 -9.98
CA ILE A 171 -2.37 5.21 -11.31
C ILE A 171 -1.36 4.82 -12.40
N GLY A 172 -0.08 5.19 -12.25
CA GLY A 172 0.97 4.78 -13.17
C GLY A 172 1.10 3.26 -13.26
N SER A 173 1.04 2.58 -12.11
CA SER A 173 1.08 1.11 -12.05
C SER A 173 -0.16 0.47 -12.69
N LEU A 174 -1.33 1.10 -12.58
CA LEU A 174 -2.56 0.63 -13.21
C LEU A 174 -2.50 0.73 -14.74
N ILE A 175 -1.86 1.78 -15.28
CA ILE A 175 -1.60 1.90 -16.72
C ILE A 175 -0.65 0.80 -17.20
N ILE A 176 0.41 0.53 -16.43
CA ILE A 176 1.34 -0.58 -16.71
C ILE A 176 0.60 -1.92 -16.62
N ALA A 177 -0.27 -2.12 -15.61
CA ALA A 177 -1.09 -3.31 -15.50
C ALA A 177 -2.01 -3.51 -16.71
N ALA A 178 -2.63 -2.44 -17.20
CA ALA A 178 -3.45 -2.48 -18.42
C ALA A 178 -2.63 -2.91 -19.64
N ALA A 179 -1.40 -2.41 -19.80
CA ALA A 179 -0.49 -2.83 -20.86
C ALA A 179 -0.14 -4.32 -20.75
N PHE A 180 0.17 -4.82 -19.56
CA PHE A 180 0.41 -6.25 -19.32
C PHE A 180 -0.83 -7.11 -19.58
N LEU A 181 -2.03 -6.66 -19.19
CA LEU A 181 -3.28 -7.37 -19.45
C LEU A 181 -3.62 -7.45 -20.94
N ILE A 182 -3.37 -6.36 -21.69
CA ILE A 182 -3.54 -6.34 -23.15
C ILE A 182 -2.55 -7.29 -23.82
N GLY A 183 -1.30 -7.26 -23.40
CA GLY A 183 -0.23 -8.13 -23.89
C GLY A 183 -0.10 -9.47 -23.14
N SER A 184 -1.10 -9.88 -22.37
CA SER A 184 -1.00 -10.97 -21.40
C SER A 184 -0.49 -12.29 -22.00
N LYS A 185 -0.91 -12.66 -23.22
CA LYS A 185 -0.44 -13.87 -23.87
C LYS A 185 1.08 -13.87 -24.10
N SER A 186 1.62 -12.75 -24.59
CA SER A 186 3.05 -12.60 -24.83
C SER A 186 3.85 -12.49 -23.52
N ALA A 187 3.31 -11.76 -22.53
CA ALA A 187 3.96 -11.60 -21.22
C ALA A 187 4.01 -12.92 -20.45
N VAL A 188 2.92 -13.69 -20.42
CA VAL A 188 2.88 -15.02 -19.79
C VAL A 188 3.82 -15.98 -20.51
N LYS A 189 3.81 -15.99 -21.84
CA LYS A 189 4.74 -16.84 -22.61
C LYS A 189 6.20 -16.51 -22.27
N LEU A 190 6.57 -15.23 -22.31
CA LEU A 190 7.94 -14.80 -21.97
C LEU A 190 8.31 -15.22 -20.54
N TYR A 191 7.40 -15.08 -19.57
CA TYR A 191 7.65 -15.48 -18.19
C TYR A 191 7.85 -16.99 -18.07
N VAL A 192 7.01 -17.79 -18.73
CA VAL A 192 7.15 -19.25 -18.77
C VAL A 192 8.45 -19.66 -19.46
N ASP A 193 8.82 -19.02 -20.61
CA ASP A 193 10.05 -19.31 -21.34
C ASP A 193 11.30 -19.00 -20.48
N ILE A 194 11.28 -17.90 -19.71
CA ILE A 194 12.36 -17.57 -18.77
C ILE A 194 12.45 -18.63 -17.66
N LEU A 195 11.32 -19.01 -17.05
CA LEU A 195 11.31 -20.04 -16.02
C LEU A 195 11.75 -21.41 -16.58
N HIS A 196 11.31 -21.75 -17.80
CA HIS A 196 11.76 -22.98 -18.46
C HIS A 196 13.28 -22.98 -18.68
N ALA A 197 13.86 -21.84 -19.05
CA ALA A 197 15.32 -21.69 -19.18
C ALA A 197 16.06 -21.83 -17.84
N LEU A 198 15.42 -21.47 -16.70
CA LEU A 198 16.02 -21.54 -15.38
C LEU A 198 15.84 -22.89 -14.69
N VAL A 199 14.66 -23.51 -14.81
CA VAL A 199 14.27 -24.71 -14.04
C VAL A 199 13.79 -25.87 -14.93
N GLY A 200 13.97 -25.78 -16.26
CA GLY A 200 13.59 -26.84 -17.19
C GLY A 200 12.08 -27.01 -17.32
N ASP A 201 11.62 -28.26 -17.49
CA ASP A 201 10.22 -28.60 -17.83
C ASP A 201 9.18 -28.16 -16.79
N LYS A 202 9.60 -27.88 -15.57
CA LYS A 202 8.74 -27.38 -14.49
C LYS A 202 8.43 -25.88 -14.55
N GLY A 203 8.98 -25.16 -15.54
CA GLY A 203 8.79 -23.71 -15.66
C GLY A 203 7.32 -23.26 -15.70
N ALA A 204 6.44 -24.03 -16.33
CA ALA A 204 5.01 -23.76 -16.38
C ALA A 204 4.34 -23.91 -15.00
N GLU A 205 4.72 -24.93 -14.23
CA GLU A 205 4.24 -25.14 -12.85
C GLU A 205 4.66 -23.98 -11.94
N TRP A 206 5.92 -23.56 -12.01
CA TRP A 206 6.45 -22.43 -11.26
C TRP A 206 5.73 -21.12 -11.61
N ALA A 207 5.43 -20.91 -12.90
CA ALA A 207 4.64 -19.75 -13.33
C ALA A 207 3.23 -19.76 -12.75
N GLN A 208 2.57 -20.90 -12.72
CA GLN A 208 1.24 -21.05 -12.12
C GLN A 208 1.25 -20.81 -10.62
N LEU A 209 2.23 -21.38 -9.89
CA LEU A 209 2.39 -21.17 -8.45
C LEU A 209 2.66 -19.70 -8.11
N SER A 210 3.49 -19.03 -8.91
CA SER A 210 3.74 -17.60 -8.77
C SER A 210 2.45 -16.78 -8.90
N ALA A 211 1.64 -17.07 -9.93
CA ALA A 211 0.37 -16.39 -10.13
C ALA A 211 -0.63 -16.64 -8.98
N LEU A 212 -0.71 -17.87 -8.49
CA LEU A 212 -1.55 -18.23 -7.34
C LEU A 212 -1.10 -17.54 -6.06
N THR A 213 0.21 -17.49 -5.82
CA THR A 213 0.78 -16.79 -4.66
C THR A 213 0.46 -15.29 -4.68
N VAL A 214 0.65 -14.62 -5.83
CA VAL A 214 0.28 -13.21 -5.97
C VAL A 214 -1.22 -13.01 -5.72
N ARG A 215 -2.09 -13.84 -6.31
CA ARG A 215 -3.54 -13.76 -6.10
C ARG A 215 -3.94 -13.96 -4.65
N SER A 216 -3.31 -14.89 -3.94
CA SER A 216 -3.59 -15.13 -2.52
C SER A 216 -3.27 -13.90 -1.68
N VAL A 217 -2.10 -13.30 -1.88
CA VAL A 217 -1.70 -12.08 -1.16
C VAL A 217 -2.65 -10.92 -1.48
N VAL A 218 -3.02 -10.72 -2.75
CA VAL A 218 -3.98 -9.68 -3.17
C VAL A 218 -5.35 -9.91 -2.54
N SER A 219 -5.84 -11.16 -2.52
CA SER A 219 -7.12 -11.50 -1.88
C SER A 219 -7.10 -11.17 -0.38
N GLY A 220 -5.95 -11.37 0.29
CA GLY A 220 -5.73 -10.95 1.67
C GLY A 220 -5.91 -9.44 1.86
N VAL A 221 -5.31 -8.63 0.99
CA VAL A 221 -5.45 -7.16 1.04
C VAL A 221 -6.89 -6.72 0.80
N ILE A 222 -7.57 -7.29 -0.19
CA ILE A 222 -8.98 -7.00 -0.45
C ILE A 222 -9.83 -7.39 0.75
N GLY A 223 -9.56 -8.56 1.37
CA GLY A 223 -10.22 -8.99 2.59
C GLY A 223 -10.08 -7.99 3.73
N VAL A 224 -8.85 -7.49 3.97
CA VAL A 224 -8.61 -6.42 4.96
C VAL A 224 -9.41 -5.17 4.62
N ALA A 225 -9.39 -4.72 3.37
CA ALA A 225 -10.09 -3.52 2.93
C ALA A 225 -11.61 -3.62 3.16
N VAL A 226 -12.20 -4.79 2.86
CA VAL A 226 -13.63 -5.04 3.13
C VAL A 226 -13.94 -5.05 4.62
N ILE A 227 -13.12 -5.72 5.44
CA ILE A 227 -13.31 -5.75 6.90
C ILE A 227 -13.19 -4.33 7.47
N GLN A 228 -12.14 -3.60 7.13
CA GLN A 228 -11.89 -2.25 7.63
C GLN A 228 -13.00 -1.28 7.22
N ALA A 229 -13.44 -1.32 5.96
CA ALA A 229 -14.57 -0.51 5.48
C ALA A 229 -15.88 -0.87 6.18
N SER A 230 -16.14 -2.16 6.41
CA SER A 230 -17.34 -2.61 7.12
C SER A 230 -17.35 -2.16 8.57
N LEU A 231 -16.22 -2.27 9.27
CA LEU A 231 -16.07 -1.76 10.63
C LEU A 231 -16.26 -0.24 10.68
N ALA A 232 -15.62 0.51 9.77
CA ALA A 232 -15.79 1.95 9.67
C ALA A 232 -17.25 2.34 9.42
N LEU A 233 -17.93 1.63 8.51
CA LEU A 233 -19.36 1.82 8.22
C LEU A 233 -20.22 1.66 9.46
N VAL A 234 -20.04 0.57 10.22
CA VAL A 234 -20.79 0.30 11.44
C VAL A 234 -20.61 1.45 12.45
N GLY A 235 -19.37 1.87 12.71
CA GLY A 235 -19.11 3.00 13.61
C GLY A 235 -19.79 4.30 13.15
N MET A 236 -19.70 4.63 11.87
CA MET A 236 -20.31 5.83 11.30
C MET A 236 -21.84 5.78 11.34
N LEU A 237 -22.46 4.62 11.10
CA LEU A 237 -23.91 4.47 11.17
C LEU A 237 -24.42 4.64 12.62
N LEU A 238 -23.72 4.10 13.61
CA LEU A 238 -24.08 4.25 15.03
C LEU A 238 -24.05 5.71 15.48
N MET A 239 -23.17 6.53 14.90
CA MET A 239 -23.06 7.96 15.20
C MET A 239 -23.88 8.84 14.24
N GLY A 240 -24.69 8.27 13.36
CA GLY A 240 -25.52 9.02 12.43
C GLY A 240 -24.75 9.88 11.42
N VAL A 241 -23.51 9.47 11.06
CA VAL A 241 -22.68 10.21 10.11
C VAL A 241 -23.33 10.21 8.72
N PRO A 242 -23.56 11.38 8.10
CA PRO A 242 -24.14 11.43 6.76
C PRO A 242 -23.20 10.79 5.74
N PHE A 243 -23.77 10.20 4.69
CA PHE A 243 -23.00 9.52 3.62
C PHE A 243 -22.05 8.41 4.11
N ALA A 244 -22.31 7.80 5.28
CA ALA A 244 -21.46 6.76 5.87
C ALA A 244 -21.08 5.65 4.88
N ALA A 245 -22.01 5.20 4.04
CA ALA A 245 -21.74 4.16 3.03
C ALA A 245 -20.74 4.63 1.96
N VAL A 246 -20.84 5.86 1.49
CA VAL A 246 -19.91 6.45 0.52
C VAL A 246 -18.52 6.56 1.14
N ILE A 247 -18.45 7.06 2.37
CA ILE A 247 -17.18 7.19 3.12
C ILE A 247 -16.54 5.81 3.34
N ALA A 248 -17.32 4.79 3.69
CA ALA A 248 -16.83 3.43 3.85
C ALA A 248 -16.25 2.85 2.53
N ILE A 249 -16.88 3.13 1.39
CA ILE A 249 -16.35 2.76 0.09
C ILE A 249 -15.03 3.48 -0.19
N ILE A 250 -14.91 4.75 0.15
CA ILE A 250 -13.64 5.50 0.02
C ILE A 250 -12.56 4.88 0.91
N VAL A 251 -12.88 4.53 2.16
CA VAL A 251 -11.95 3.83 3.08
C VAL A 251 -11.49 2.51 2.45
N MET A 252 -12.40 1.73 1.86
CA MET A 252 -12.07 0.49 1.18
C MET A 252 -11.06 0.71 0.05
N PHE A 253 -11.32 1.69 -0.84
CA PHE A 253 -10.41 2.00 -1.93
C PHE A 253 -9.04 2.48 -1.43
N LEU A 254 -8.98 3.36 -0.44
CA LEU A 254 -7.73 3.83 0.14
C LEU A 254 -6.91 2.69 0.74
N THR A 255 -7.57 1.76 1.43
CA THR A 255 -6.91 0.57 1.99
C THR A 255 -6.33 -0.32 0.89
N ILE A 256 -7.05 -0.51 -0.24
CA ILE A 256 -6.56 -1.28 -1.38
C ILE A 256 -5.32 -0.63 -1.99
N ILE A 257 -5.32 0.68 -2.19
CA ILE A 257 -4.18 1.42 -2.77
C ILE A 257 -3.09 1.74 -1.75
N GLN A 258 -3.21 1.24 -0.52
CA GLN A 258 -2.24 1.39 0.56
C GLN A 258 -2.07 2.84 1.07
N VAL A 259 -3.10 3.67 0.93
CA VAL A 259 -3.16 4.99 1.55
C VAL A 259 -3.77 4.87 2.95
N PRO A 260 -3.21 5.52 3.98
CA PRO A 260 -3.73 5.44 5.34
C PRO A 260 -5.20 5.85 5.41
N ALA A 261 -6.06 4.96 5.93
CA ALA A 261 -7.49 5.22 6.09
C ALA A 261 -7.77 6.43 6.99
N LEU A 262 -6.83 6.77 7.87
CA LEU A 262 -6.91 7.92 8.78
C LEU A 262 -7.09 9.26 8.04
N LEU A 263 -6.65 9.37 6.79
CA LEU A 263 -6.85 10.57 5.97
C LEU A 263 -8.35 10.88 5.74
N VAL A 264 -9.19 9.86 5.72
CA VAL A 264 -10.66 10.00 5.58
C VAL A 264 -11.35 9.93 6.93
N THR A 265 -10.94 9.00 7.77
CA THR A 265 -11.58 8.80 9.08
C THR A 265 -11.27 9.93 10.07
N GLY A 266 -10.11 10.61 9.93
CA GLY A 266 -9.76 11.78 10.73
C GLY A 266 -10.78 12.93 10.61
N PRO A 267 -11.09 13.43 9.41
CA PRO A 267 -12.18 14.38 9.19
C PRO A 267 -13.54 13.91 9.71
N VAL A 268 -13.85 12.62 9.61
CA VAL A 268 -15.10 12.06 10.15
C VAL A 268 -15.12 12.13 11.68
N ILE A 269 -14.00 11.82 12.34
CA ILE A 269 -13.87 11.98 13.79
C ILE A 269 -14.09 13.46 14.17
N ALA A 270 -13.44 14.38 13.46
CA ALA A 270 -13.60 15.81 13.70
C ALA A 270 -15.07 16.28 13.50
N TYR A 271 -15.73 15.75 12.46
CA TYR A 271 -17.15 16.03 12.22
C TYR A 271 -18.03 15.55 13.39
N VAL A 272 -17.82 14.33 13.88
CA VAL A 272 -18.61 13.80 15.03
C VAL A 272 -18.38 14.66 16.28
N PHE A 273 -17.16 15.09 16.55
CA PHE A 273 -16.87 16.01 17.65
C PHE A 273 -17.50 17.40 17.49
N SER A 274 -17.75 17.84 16.26
CA SER A 274 -18.48 19.10 16.03
C SER A 274 -19.97 19.02 16.37
N GLN A 275 -20.54 17.81 16.42
CA GLN A 275 -21.96 17.57 16.75
C GLN A 275 -22.18 17.37 18.25
N GLY A 276 -21.14 16.94 18.97
CA GLY A 276 -21.21 16.70 20.41
C GLY A 276 -19.83 16.38 20.99
N THR A 277 -19.72 16.48 22.30
CA THR A 277 -18.46 16.29 23.03
C THR A 277 -18.60 15.35 24.21
N GLY A 278 -19.53 14.43 24.13
CA GLY A 278 -19.85 13.46 25.18
C GLY A 278 -19.01 12.19 25.13
N THR A 279 -19.34 11.25 25.98
CA THR A 279 -18.70 9.91 26.01
C THR A 279 -18.86 9.13 24.71
N PRO A 280 -20.01 9.17 24.00
CA PRO A 280 -20.15 8.44 22.73
C PRO A 280 -19.15 8.89 21.64
N GLU A 281 -18.88 10.20 21.51
CA GLU A 281 -17.97 10.77 20.52
C GLU A 281 -16.53 10.35 20.79
N ILE A 282 -16.13 10.25 22.06
CA ILE A 282 -14.81 9.77 22.45
C ILE A 282 -14.65 8.28 22.12
N ILE A 283 -15.65 7.47 22.48
CA ILE A 283 -15.64 6.04 22.16
C ILE A 283 -15.56 5.84 20.65
N PHE A 284 -16.31 6.62 19.88
CA PHE A 284 -16.24 6.60 18.42
C PHE A 284 -14.86 6.96 17.90
N ALA A 285 -14.23 8.01 18.41
CA ALA A 285 -12.89 8.42 18.00
C ALA A 285 -11.85 7.32 18.26
N ILE A 286 -11.86 6.72 19.46
CA ILE A 286 -10.96 5.62 19.80
C ILE A 286 -11.22 4.41 18.89
N TYR A 287 -12.49 4.06 18.68
CA TYR A 287 -12.89 2.99 17.77
C TYR A 287 -12.39 3.23 16.35
N MET A 288 -12.63 4.42 15.80
CA MET A 288 -12.18 4.77 14.43
C MET A 288 -10.67 4.82 14.29
N LEU A 289 -9.94 5.23 15.33
CA LEU A 289 -8.47 5.16 15.34
C LEU A 289 -7.99 3.70 15.29
N ILE A 290 -8.59 2.82 16.10
CA ILE A 290 -8.28 1.39 16.09
C ILE A 290 -8.59 0.79 14.71
N VAL A 291 -9.77 1.08 14.16
CA VAL A 291 -10.16 0.60 12.82
C VAL A 291 -9.19 1.11 11.75
N SER A 292 -8.80 2.39 11.81
CA SER A 292 -7.92 3.01 10.80
C SER A 292 -6.50 2.48 10.82
N THR A 293 -6.02 2.00 11.98
CA THR A 293 -4.67 1.45 12.15
C THR A 293 -4.62 -0.07 12.12
N SER A 294 -5.78 -0.72 12.09
CA SER A 294 -5.90 -2.20 12.13
C SER A 294 -5.28 -2.90 10.92
N ASP A 295 -5.11 -2.19 9.81
CA ASP A 295 -4.51 -2.74 8.59
C ASP A 295 -3.07 -3.23 8.81
N GLY A 296 -2.30 -2.62 9.69
CA GLY A 296 -0.96 -3.07 10.06
C GLY A 296 -0.91 -4.48 10.67
N ILE A 297 -2.00 -4.91 11.32
CA ILE A 297 -2.13 -6.25 11.92
C ILE A 297 -2.92 -7.19 11.01
N LEU A 298 -4.02 -6.71 10.43
CA LEU A 298 -4.91 -7.54 9.62
C LEU A 298 -4.27 -7.98 8.29
N LYS A 299 -3.42 -7.13 7.68
CA LYS A 299 -2.75 -7.46 6.41
C LYS A 299 -1.89 -8.73 6.54
N PRO A 300 -0.91 -8.82 7.45
CA PRO A 300 -0.13 -10.04 7.61
C PRO A 300 -0.97 -11.27 7.94
N LEU A 301 -2.04 -11.11 8.75
CA LEU A 301 -2.93 -12.19 9.14
C LEU A 301 -3.75 -12.79 7.99
N LEU A 302 -4.18 -11.94 7.03
CA LEU A 302 -5.04 -12.36 5.94
C LEU A 302 -4.28 -12.70 4.66
N MET A 303 -3.11 -12.11 4.43
CA MET A 303 -2.27 -12.38 3.26
C MET A 303 -1.77 -13.84 3.21
N GLY A 304 -1.56 -14.49 4.36
CA GLY A 304 -1.11 -15.88 4.46
C GLY A 304 -2.21 -16.92 4.29
N ARG A 305 -3.49 -16.53 4.21
CA ARG A 305 -4.59 -17.48 4.09
C ARG A 305 -4.71 -18.02 2.65
N GLY A 306 -4.69 -19.34 2.52
CA GLY A 306 -4.87 -20.01 1.23
C GLY A 306 -3.56 -20.38 0.50
N VAL A 307 -2.40 -20.10 1.09
CA VAL A 307 -1.09 -20.58 0.62
C VAL A 307 -0.31 -21.05 1.85
N ASP A 308 0.34 -22.22 1.77
CA ASP A 308 1.23 -22.74 2.82
C ASP A 308 2.51 -21.92 2.89
N ILE A 309 2.40 -20.70 3.40
CA ILE A 309 3.51 -19.77 3.62
C ILE A 309 3.49 -19.39 5.09
N PRO A 310 4.60 -19.57 5.82
CA PRO A 310 4.70 -19.14 7.20
C PRO A 310 4.42 -17.63 7.33
N MET A 311 3.58 -17.26 8.29
CA MET A 311 3.22 -15.85 8.55
C MET A 311 4.46 -14.96 8.74
N LEU A 312 5.52 -15.51 9.33
CA LEU A 312 6.77 -14.80 9.56
C LEU A 312 7.42 -14.34 8.25
N VAL A 313 7.37 -15.15 7.19
CA VAL A 313 7.91 -14.82 5.86
C VAL A 313 7.18 -13.61 5.28
N ILE A 314 5.84 -13.61 5.35
CA ILE A 314 5.01 -12.50 4.89
C ILE A 314 5.28 -11.24 5.71
N LEU A 315 5.41 -11.38 7.03
CA LEU A 315 5.69 -10.26 7.94
C LEU A 315 7.05 -9.63 7.67
N ILE A 316 8.10 -10.44 7.51
CA ILE A 316 9.45 -9.95 7.17
C ILE A 316 9.43 -9.25 5.80
N GLY A 317 8.77 -9.85 4.81
CA GLY A 317 8.61 -9.25 3.48
C GLY A 317 7.88 -7.91 3.54
N ALA A 318 6.79 -7.84 4.30
CA ALA A 318 6.00 -6.63 4.47
C ALA A 318 6.80 -5.51 5.15
N ILE A 319 7.45 -5.80 6.29
CA ILE A 319 8.25 -4.82 7.04
C ILE A 319 9.48 -4.39 6.23
N GLY A 320 10.23 -5.35 5.67
CA GLY A 320 11.41 -5.05 4.84
C GLY A 320 11.05 -4.27 3.59
N GLY A 321 9.95 -4.62 2.93
CA GLY A 321 9.41 -3.89 1.79
C GLY A 321 9.00 -2.46 2.16
N MET A 322 8.34 -2.27 3.31
CA MET A 322 7.96 -0.96 3.82
C MET A 322 9.18 -0.06 4.07
N ILE A 323 10.26 -0.60 4.63
CA ILE A 323 11.51 0.14 4.84
C ILE A 323 12.15 0.56 3.52
N LEU A 324 12.10 -0.30 2.49
CA LEU A 324 12.75 -0.06 1.20
C LEU A 324 11.95 0.87 0.26
N MET A 325 10.63 0.73 0.23
CA MET A 325 9.75 1.35 -0.77
C MET A 325 8.54 2.07 -0.14
N GLY A 326 8.51 2.25 1.17
CA GLY A 326 7.38 2.87 1.88
C GLY A 326 6.14 1.98 1.89
N MET A 327 4.95 2.59 1.93
CA MET A 327 3.66 1.89 2.05
C MET A 327 3.40 0.89 0.91
N ILE A 328 3.80 1.22 -0.32
CA ILE A 328 3.71 0.33 -1.48
C ILE A 328 4.61 -0.89 -1.27
N GLY A 329 5.80 -0.69 -0.71
CA GLY A 329 6.76 -1.74 -0.42
C GLY A 329 6.25 -2.78 0.58
N LEU A 330 5.39 -2.40 1.51
CA LEU A 330 4.74 -3.34 2.44
C LEU A 330 4.04 -4.48 1.67
N PHE A 331 3.30 -4.13 0.61
CA PHE A 331 2.60 -5.11 -0.21
C PHE A 331 3.53 -5.85 -1.17
N VAL A 332 4.36 -5.11 -1.91
CA VAL A 332 5.31 -5.67 -2.88
C VAL A 332 6.30 -6.60 -2.18
N GLY A 333 6.81 -6.20 -1.02
CA GLY A 333 7.72 -7.02 -0.21
C GLY A 333 7.08 -8.32 0.27
N ALA A 334 5.84 -8.26 0.75
CA ALA A 334 5.10 -9.45 1.14
C ALA A 334 4.94 -10.44 -0.03
N VAL A 335 4.59 -9.93 -1.23
CA VAL A 335 4.47 -10.75 -2.44
C VAL A 335 5.81 -11.36 -2.85
N ILE A 336 6.89 -10.56 -2.88
CA ILE A 336 8.22 -11.04 -3.27
C ILE A 336 8.72 -12.13 -2.32
N PHE A 337 8.59 -11.92 -0.99
CA PHE A 337 9.02 -12.91 -0.01
C PHE A 337 8.17 -14.18 -0.06
N ALA A 338 6.86 -14.05 -0.27
CA ALA A 338 5.97 -15.18 -0.46
C ALA A 338 6.35 -16.01 -1.69
N LEU A 339 6.65 -15.35 -2.81
CA LEU A 339 7.15 -15.98 -4.03
C LEU A 339 8.50 -16.66 -3.81
N ALA A 340 9.45 -15.94 -3.21
CA ALA A 340 10.77 -16.47 -2.93
C ALA A 340 10.68 -17.74 -2.07
N TYR A 341 9.89 -17.72 -0.99
CA TYR A 341 9.68 -18.88 -0.13
C TYR A 341 9.16 -20.10 -0.89
N LYS A 342 8.13 -19.89 -1.73
CA LYS A 342 7.55 -20.98 -2.52
C LYS A 342 8.52 -21.53 -3.58
N LEU A 343 9.18 -20.64 -4.32
CA LEU A 343 10.13 -21.04 -5.36
C LEU A 343 11.36 -21.73 -4.78
N PHE A 344 11.92 -21.23 -3.67
CA PHE A 344 13.02 -21.91 -2.97
C PHE A 344 12.59 -23.27 -2.40
N GLY A 345 11.38 -23.37 -1.84
CA GLY A 345 10.84 -24.63 -1.35
C GLY A 345 10.74 -25.70 -2.45
N LEU A 346 10.25 -25.31 -3.63
CA LEU A 346 10.23 -26.20 -4.80
C LEU A 346 11.63 -26.62 -5.23
N TRP A 347 12.56 -25.67 -5.32
CA TRP A 347 13.93 -25.96 -5.73
C TRP A 347 14.64 -26.95 -4.79
N ILE A 348 14.41 -26.82 -3.48
CA ILE A 348 14.96 -27.75 -2.48
C ILE A 348 14.34 -29.14 -2.63
N SER A 349 13.01 -29.24 -2.79
CA SER A 349 12.33 -30.54 -2.95
C SER A 349 12.79 -31.27 -4.22
N GLU A 350 13.04 -30.54 -5.30
CA GLU A 350 13.55 -31.09 -6.55
C GLU A 350 15.00 -31.63 -6.42
N ALA A 351 15.84 -30.89 -5.66
CA ALA A 351 17.21 -31.34 -5.39
C ALA A 351 17.26 -32.63 -4.58
N ASP A 352 16.26 -32.87 -3.70
CA ASP A 352 16.16 -34.09 -2.90
C ASP A 352 15.59 -35.27 -3.73
N GLU A 353 14.59 -35.03 -4.60
CA GLU A 353 14.07 -36.06 -5.52
C GLU A 353 15.13 -36.52 -6.52
N GLY A 354 15.97 -35.60 -7.04
CA GLY A 354 17.06 -35.93 -7.94
C GLY A 354 18.17 -36.78 -7.30
N LYS A 355 18.34 -36.72 -5.98
CA LYS A 355 19.27 -37.58 -5.22
C LYS A 355 18.73 -38.99 -4.97
N ILE A 356 17.42 -39.14 -4.83
CA ILE A 356 16.75 -40.43 -4.56
C ILE A 356 16.66 -41.24 -5.87
N GLY A 357 16.59 -40.60 -7.04
CA GLY A 357 16.51 -41.27 -8.34
C GLY A 357 17.85 -41.79 -8.90
N ASN A 358 18.99 -41.41 -8.32
CA ASN A 358 20.35 -41.79 -8.72
C ASN A 358 21.07 -42.74 -7.72
N GLY A 359 20.40 -43.27 -6.75
CA GLY A 359 20.84 -44.33 -5.82
C GLY A 359 20.09 -45.62 -6.09
#